data_e4d9ce2fc9cb467023a1346bec05eece
#
_entry.id   e4d9ce2fc9cb467023a1346bec05eece
#
_cell.length_a   1.000
_cell.length_b   1.000
_cell.length_c   1.000
_cell.angle_alpha   90.00
_cell.angle_beta   90.00
_cell.angle_gamma   90.00
#
_symmetry.space_group_name_H-M   'P 1'
#
loop_
_entity.id
_entity.type
_entity.pdbx_description
1 polymer ?
#
loop_
_entity_poly.entity_id
_entity_poly.type
_entity_poly.pdbx_seq_one_letter_code
_entity_poly.pdbx_strand_id
1 'polypeptide(L)'
;MIDTAFLITSFVTLFVIIDPIGLTPIFLALTQGATPQERRSIAMRAAFTAMFLLALFAAFGEAVLGFAGISMAAFRVAGGVLLFLTALDMLFERRTKRRENQGEEAVEADDPSVFPLSIPLIAGPGSIATVILLAGQKPGLEGFALVMCVVFAVLVVMLTMFLASGLFERAIGKTGINVVTRLLGMLLAALSVQFVLDGLRDFGFAS
;
A
#
# COMPACT_ATOMS: atom_id res chain seq x y z
N MET A 1 -2.02 27.14 2.35
CA MET A 1 -0.69 26.69 1.83
C MET A 1 -0.72 25.16 1.77
N ILE A 2 -0.29 24.58 0.64
CA ILE A 2 -0.19 23.12 0.50
C ILE A 2 0.84 22.62 1.53
N ASP A 3 0.43 21.70 2.39
CA ASP A 3 1.31 21.08 3.38
C ASP A 3 2.21 20.05 2.70
N THR A 4 3.34 20.56 2.18
CA THR A 4 4.33 19.72 1.46
C THR A 4 4.90 18.62 2.33
N ALA A 5 5.06 18.83 3.63
CA ALA A 5 5.55 17.81 4.55
C ALA A 5 4.55 16.65 4.66
N PHE A 6 3.25 16.97 4.79
CA PHE A 6 2.18 15.96 4.79
C PHE A 6 2.17 15.15 3.49
N LEU A 7 2.25 15.81 2.32
CA LEU A 7 2.24 15.13 1.03
C LEU A 7 3.44 14.19 0.86
N ILE A 8 4.66 14.65 1.22
CA ILE A 8 5.87 13.82 1.12
C ILE A 8 5.76 12.60 2.05
N THR A 9 5.41 12.83 3.33
CA THR A 9 5.27 11.73 4.30
C THR A 9 4.21 10.74 3.88
N SER A 10 3.04 11.22 3.42
CA SER A 10 1.94 10.38 2.95
C SER A 10 2.35 9.58 1.72
N PHE A 11 3.05 10.21 0.76
CA PHE A 11 3.54 9.53 -0.44
C PHE A 11 4.55 8.43 -0.08
N VAL A 12 5.56 8.75 0.74
CA VAL A 12 6.57 7.77 1.16
C VAL A 12 5.90 6.61 1.90
N THR A 13 4.99 6.90 2.83
CA THR A 13 4.29 5.88 3.60
C THR A 13 3.50 4.94 2.69
N LEU A 14 2.63 5.48 1.81
CA LEU A 14 1.83 4.68 0.90
C LEU A 14 2.68 3.93 -0.14
N PHE A 15 3.73 4.57 -0.67
CA PHE A 15 4.65 3.93 -1.59
C PHE A 15 5.35 2.72 -0.98
N VAL A 16 5.83 2.86 0.28
CA VAL A 16 6.50 1.77 0.98
C VAL A 16 5.53 0.64 1.33
N ILE A 17 4.30 0.97 1.74
CA ILE A 17 3.29 -0.03 2.13
C ILE A 17 2.76 -0.78 0.92
N ILE A 18 2.42 -0.11 -0.17
CA ILE A 18 1.97 -0.74 -1.42
C ILE A 18 3.12 -1.54 -2.03
N ASP A 19 4.36 -0.97 -1.96
CA ASP A 19 5.59 -1.61 -2.42
C ASP A 19 5.53 -1.99 -3.91
N PRO A 20 5.42 -0.98 -4.81
CA PRO A 20 5.36 -1.23 -6.25
C PRO A 20 6.55 -2.03 -6.77
N ILE A 21 7.72 -1.86 -6.13
CA ILE A 21 8.96 -2.56 -6.49
C ILE A 21 8.83 -4.06 -6.24
N GLY A 22 8.38 -4.44 -5.04
CA GLY A 22 8.16 -5.84 -4.68
C GLY A 22 6.95 -6.47 -5.38
N LEU A 23 5.97 -5.67 -5.84
CA LEU A 23 4.82 -6.16 -6.61
C LEU A 23 5.16 -6.44 -8.09
N THR A 24 6.17 -5.77 -8.65
CA THR A 24 6.51 -5.89 -10.08
C THR A 24 6.83 -7.32 -10.52
N PRO A 25 7.66 -8.13 -9.82
CA PRO A 25 7.90 -9.52 -10.18
C PRO A 25 6.63 -10.38 -10.12
N ILE A 26 5.76 -10.12 -9.15
CA ILE A 26 4.51 -10.86 -8.96
C ILE A 26 3.55 -10.57 -10.11
N PHE A 27 3.42 -9.28 -10.49
CA PHE A 27 2.65 -8.90 -11.68
C PHE A 27 3.18 -9.59 -12.93
N LEU A 28 4.49 -9.67 -13.10
CA LEU A 28 5.10 -10.35 -14.25
C LEU A 28 4.77 -11.86 -14.24
N ALA A 29 4.84 -12.50 -13.08
CA ALA A 29 4.49 -13.91 -12.92
C ALA A 29 3.01 -14.18 -13.23
N LEU A 30 2.10 -13.36 -12.70
CA LEU A 30 0.65 -13.46 -12.93
C LEU A 30 0.22 -13.18 -14.37
N THR A 31 1.05 -12.49 -15.14
CA THR A 31 0.78 -12.14 -16.53
C THR A 31 1.67 -12.90 -17.52
N GLN A 32 2.25 -14.03 -17.11
CA GLN A 32 3.02 -14.89 -18.02
C GLN A 32 2.11 -15.40 -19.14
N GLY A 33 2.62 -15.33 -20.37
CA GLY A 33 1.85 -15.72 -21.57
C GLY A 33 0.86 -14.68 -22.08
N ALA A 34 0.53 -13.64 -21.30
CA ALA A 34 -0.36 -12.58 -21.74
C ALA A 34 0.31 -11.65 -22.76
N THR A 35 -0.48 -11.19 -23.72
CA THR A 35 -0.04 -10.17 -24.70
C THR A 35 0.20 -8.81 -24.01
N PRO A 36 0.96 -7.89 -24.63
CA PRO A 36 1.16 -6.55 -24.07
C PRO A 36 -0.15 -5.78 -23.80
N GLN A 37 -1.18 -5.99 -24.65
CA GLN A 37 -2.50 -5.40 -24.49
C GLN A 37 -3.23 -5.95 -23.27
N GLU A 38 -3.21 -7.27 -23.08
CA GLU A 38 -3.81 -7.94 -21.92
C GLU A 38 -3.11 -7.52 -20.62
N ARG A 39 -1.76 -7.48 -20.59
CA ARG A 39 -1.00 -6.98 -19.44
C ARG A 39 -1.38 -5.56 -19.06
N ARG A 40 -1.51 -4.67 -20.06
CA ARG A 40 -1.96 -3.30 -19.82
C ARG A 40 -3.37 -3.26 -19.26
N SER A 41 -4.27 -4.07 -19.81
CA SER A 41 -5.66 -4.15 -19.33
C SER A 41 -5.73 -4.63 -17.88
N ILE A 42 -4.98 -5.69 -17.54
CA ILE A 42 -4.89 -6.23 -16.17
C ILE A 42 -4.33 -5.16 -15.21
N ALA A 43 -3.23 -4.50 -15.57
CA ALA A 43 -2.62 -3.45 -14.76
C ALA A 43 -3.57 -2.27 -14.50
N MET A 44 -4.27 -1.81 -15.54
CA MET A 44 -5.23 -0.70 -15.44
C MET A 44 -6.43 -1.07 -14.57
N ARG A 45 -7.00 -2.26 -14.76
CA ARG A 45 -8.12 -2.74 -13.94
C ARG A 45 -7.71 -2.92 -12.48
N ALA A 46 -6.51 -3.47 -12.23
CA ALA A 46 -5.97 -3.60 -10.88
C ALA A 46 -5.80 -2.24 -10.21
N ALA A 47 -5.20 -1.27 -10.89
CA ALA A 47 -5.02 0.08 -10.37
C ALA A 47 -6.35 0.80 -10.11
N PHE A 48 -7.32 0.68 -11.03
CA PHE A 48 -8.64 1.30 -10.87
C PHE A 48 -9.42 0.69 -9.70
N THR A 49 -9.45 -0.63 -9.59
CA THR A 49 -10.12 -1.33 -8.48
C THR A 49 -9.48 -0.96 -7.13
N ALA A 50 -8.14 -0.94 -7.06
CA ALA A 50 -7.43 -0.52 -5.86
C ALA A 50 -7.71 0.94 -5.51
N MET A 51 -7.71 1.86 -6.49
CA MET A 51 -8.07 3.26 -6.30
C MET A 51 -9.49 3.39 -5.71
N PHE A 52 -10.46 2.68 -6.28
CA PHE A 52 -11.84 2.70 -5.82
C PHE A 52 -11.96 2.22 -4.37
N LEU A 53 -11.31 1.10 -4.04
CA LEU A 53 -11.33 0.55 -2.68
C LEU A 53 -10.66 1.49 -1.67
N LEU A 54 -9.48 2.01 -2.00
CA LEU A 54 -8.77 2.92 -1.11
C LEU A 54 -9.55 4.23 -0.92
N ALA A 55 -10.23 4.74 -1.97
CA ALA A 55 -11.11 5.90 -1.88
C ALA A 55 -12.32 5.63 -0.97
N LEU A 56 -12.93 4.45 -1.08
CA LEU A 56 -14.05 4.04 -0.23
C LEU A 56 -13.63 4.04 1.25
N PHE A 57 -12.50 3.43 1.57
CA PHE A 57 -11.99 3.38 2.94
C PHE A 57 -11.49 4.74 3.44
N ALA A 58 -10.89 5.57 2.59
CA ALA A 58 -10.51 6.94 2.96
C ALA A 58 -11.75 7.81 3.26
N ALA A 59 -12.86 7.62 2.52
CA ALA A 59 -14.08 8.40 2.71
C ALA A 59 -14.91 7.95 3.90
N PHE A 60 -15.00 6.66 4.16
CA PHE A 60 -15.94 6.10 5.14
C PHE A 60 -15.26 5.45 6.35
N GLY A 61 -13.92 5.29 6.33
CA GLY A 61 -13.20 4.57 7.38
C GLY A 61 -13.40 5.18 8.77
N GLU A 62 -13.33 6.50 8.91
CA GLU A 62 -13.57 7.19 10.19
C GLU A 62 -15.00 6.98 10.68
N ALA A 63 -16.00 7.04 9.80
CA ALA A 63 -17.39 6.79 10.17
C ALA A 63 -17.61 5.35 10.66
N VAL A 64 -16.97 4.37 9.99
CA VAL A 64 -17.01 2.95 10.39
C VAL A 64 -16.38 2.75 11.77
N LEU A 65 -15.23 3.38 12.02
CA LEU A 65 -14.55 3.32 13.32
C LEU A 65 -15.43 3.93 14.41
N GLY A 66 -16.03 5.11 14.15
CA GLY A 66 -16.94 5.77 15.08
C GLY A 66 -18.17 4.92 15.40
N PHE A 67 -18.77 4.27 14.39
CA PHE A 67 -19.88 3.33 14.60
C PHE A 67 -19.47 2.13 15.45
N ALA A 68 -18.25 1.62 15.29
CA ALA A 68 -17.70 0.53 16.09
C ALA A 68 -17.22 0.97 17.49
N GLY A 69 -17.29 2.27 17.82
CA GLY A 69 -16.81 2.81 19.10
C GLY A 69 -15.27 2.85 19.22
N ILE A 70 -14.55 2.80 18.09
CA ILE A 70 -13.09 2.83 18.06
C ILE A 70 -12.63 4.27 17.83
N SER A 71 -11.81 4.79 18.75
CA SER A 71 -11.22 6.12 18.59
C SER A 71 -10.13 6.12 17.49
N MET A 72 -9.94 7.25 16.82
CA MET A 72 -8.88 7.40 15.83
C MET A 72 -7.47 7.22 16.46
N ALA A 73 -7.30 7.60 17.71
CA ALA A 73 -6.05 7.40 18.45
C ALA A 73 -5.76 5.89 18.65
N ALA A 74 -6.76 5.12 19.07
CA ALA A 74 -6.62 3.66 19.21
C ALA A 74 -6.37 2.99 17.85
N PHE A 75 -7.08 3.42 16.81
CA PHE A 75 -6.87 2.90 15.44
C PHE A 75 -5.47 3.25 14.91
N ARG A 76 -4.92 4.43 15.26
CA ARG A 76 -3.55 4.83 14.90
C ARG A 76 -2.51 3.92 15.54
N VAL A 77 -2.66 3.58 16.81
CA VAL A 77 -1.79 2.60 17.49
C VAL A 77 -1.89 1.23 16.83
N ALA A 78 -3.10 0.73 16.62
CA ALA A 78 -3.33 -0.57 15.97
C ALA A 78 -2.76 -0.61 14.53
N GLY A 79 -2.98 0.45 13.76
CA GLY A 79 -2.42 0.63 12.42
C GLY A 79 -0.88 0.64 12.44
N GLY A 80 -0.28 1.38 13.38
CA GLY A 80 1.18 1.39 13.56
C GLY A 80 1.73 0.00 13.85
N VAL A 81 1.10 -0.77 14.74
CA VAL A 81 1.49 -2.17 15.01
C VAL A 81 1.35 -3.03 13.75
N LEU A 82 0.25 -2.92 13.01
CA LEU A 82 0.06 -3.67 11.76
C LEU A 82 1.14 -3.34 10.71
N LEU A 83 1.50 -2.06 10.58
CA LEU A 83 2.56 -1.61 9.69
C LEU A 83 3.94 -2.10 10.15
N PHE A 84 4.18 -2.17 11.45
CA PHE A 84 5.41 -2.73 12.00
C PHE A 84 5.56 -4.22 11.67
N LEU A 85 4.49 -4.99 11.83
CA LEU A 85 4.47 -6.40 11.41
C LEU A 85 4.75 -6.54 9.90
N THR A 86 4.16 -5.66 9.08
CA THR A 86 4.42 -5.62 7.64
C THR A 86 5.89 -5.29 7.35
N ALA A 87 6.48 -4.35 8.08
CA ALA A 87 7.89 -4.00 7.95
C ALA A 87 8.82 -5.17 8.30
N LEU A 88 8.51 -5.93 9.37
CA LEU A 88 9.23 -7.15 9.71
C LEU A 88 9.13 -8.21 8.60
N ASP A 89 7.94 -8.38 8.02
CA ASP A 89 7.75 -9.30 6.89
C ASP A 89 8.61 -8.89 5.67
N MET A 90 8.81 -7.58 5.44
CA MET A 90 9.71 -7.07 4.39
C MET A 90 11.18 -7.34 4.71
N LEU A 91 11.60 -7.06 5.95
CA LEU A 91 12.97 -7.26 6.41
C LEU A 91 13.42 -8.75 6.35
N PHE A 92 12.51 -9.66 6.68
CA PHE A 92 12.77 -11.10 6.71
C PHE A 92 12.34 -11.85 5.44
N GLU A 93 12.01 -11.15 4.35
CA GLU A 93 11.55 -11.70 3.06
C GLU A 93 10.27 -12.56 3.15
N ARG A 94 9.56 -12.52 4.25
CA ARG A 94 8.31 -13.27 4.45
C ARG A 94 7.18 -12.72 3.59
N ARG A 95 7.20 -11.40 3.33
CA ARG A 95 6.20 -10.72 2.51
C ARG A 95 6.28 -11.18 1.06
N THR A 96 7.47 -11.30 0.51
CA THR A 96 7.69 -11.78 -0.87
C THR A 96 7.17 -13.21 -1.01
N LYS A 97 7.55 -14.11 -0.11
CA LYS A 97 7.06 -15.51 -0.12
C LYS A 97 5.53 -15.61 0.01
N ARG A 98 4.92 -14.83 0.91
CA ARG A 98 3.45 -14.82 1.07
C ARG A 98 2.74 -14.32 -0.18
N ARG A 99 3.28 -13.30 -0.84
CA ARG A 99 2.73 -12.76 -2.09
C ARG A 99 2.91 -13.73 -3.26
N GLU A 100 4.05 -14.42 -3.33
CA GLU A 100 4.30 -15.49 -4.32
C GLU A 100 3.28 -16.61 -4.15
N ASN A 101 3.06 -17.10 -2.93
CA ASN A 101 2.04 -18.13 -2.66
C ASN A 101 0.63 -17.66 -3.04
N GLN A 102 0.25 -16.41 -2.73
CA GLN A 102 -1.02 -15.84 -3.16
C GLN A 102 -1.13 -15.74 -4.68
N GLY A 103 -0.02 -15.49 -5.37
CA GLY A 103 0.06 -15.52 -6.83
C GLY A 103 -0.12 -16.93 -7.39
N GLU A 104 0.50 -17.93 -6.79
CA GLU A 104 0.38 -19.34 -7.21
C GLU A 104 -1.05 -19.86 -7.01
N GLU A 105 -1.69 -19.56 -5.86
CA GLU A 105 -3.09 -19.90 -5.60
C GLU A 105 -4.07 -19.24 -6.61
N ALA A 106 -3.66 -18.10 -7.18
CA ALA A 106 -4.48 -17.33 -8.11
C ALA A 106 -4.25 -17.70 -9.60
N VAL A 107 -3.31 -18.57 -9.92
CA VAL A 107 -3.10 -19.06 -11.31
C VAL A 107 -4.36 -19.74 -11.86
N GLU A 108 -5.24 -20.24 -11.01
CA GLU A 108 -6.54 -20.79 -11.38
C GLU A 108 -7.65 -19.73 -11.55
N ALA A 109 -7.38 -18.45 -11.22
CA ALA A 109 -8.36 -17.38 -11.34
C ALA A 109 -8.41 -16.84 -12.78
N ASP A 110 -9.63 -16.74 -13.35
CA ASP A 110 -9.87 -16.22 -14.69
C ASP A 110 -9.38 -14.76 -14.89
N ASP A 111 -9.27 -13.97 -13.81
CA ASP A 111 -8.87 -12.56 -13.86
C ASP A 111 -7.99 -12.16 -12.66
N PRO A 112 -6.66 -12.09 -12.84
CA PRO A 112 -5.73 -11.72 -11.78
C PRO A 112 -5.80 -10.23 -11.39
N SER A 113 -6.54 -9.39 -12.09
CA SER A 113 -6.59 -7.95 -11.84
C SER A 113 -7.30 -7.60 -10.53
N VAL A 114 -8.38 -8.31 -10.19
CA VAL A 114 -9.12 -8.10 -8.93
C VAL A 114 -8.48 -8.91 -7.81
N PHE A 115 -8.36 -10.22 -8.02
CA PHE A 115 -7.69 -11.11 -7.08
C PHE A 115 -6.55 -11.84 -7.81
N PRO A 116 -5.31 -11.78 -7.31
CA PRO A 116 -4.89 -11.16 -6.04
C PRO A 116 -4.37 -9.72 -6.16
N LEU A 117 -4.24 -9.14 -7.37
CA LEU A 117 -3.53 -7.87 -7.56
C LEU A 117 -4.15 -6.70 -6.80
N SER A 118 -5.45 -6.42 -7.03
CA SER A 118 -6.10 -5.33 -6.29
C SER A 118 -6.26 -5.67 -4.82
N ILE A 119 -6.80 -6.86 -4.53
CA ILE A 119 -7.07 -7.37 -3.19
C ILE A 119 -6.39 -8.74 -3.08
N PRO A 120 -5.49 -8.97 -2.14
CA PRO A 120 -5.04 -8.05 -1.06
C PRO A 120 -3.73 -7.33 -1.35
N LEU A 121 -3.16 -7.42 -2.58
CA LEU A 121 -1.78 -7.01 -2.82
C LEU A 121 -1.59 -5.48 -2.83
N ILE A 122 -2.44 -4.73 -3.52
CA ILE A 122 -2.40 -3.26 -3.58
C ILE A 122 -3.25 -2.66 -2.46
N ALA A 123 -4.55 -2.93 -2.46
CA ALA A 123 -5.49 -2.54 -1.42
C ALA A 123 -5.55 -3.60 -0.31
N GLY A 124 -4.42 -3.81 0.35
CA GLY A 124 -4.30 -4.72 1.49
C GLY A 124 -4.58 -4.04 2.82
N PRO A 125 -4.61 -4.80 3.93
CA PRO A 125 -4.91 -4.25 5.26
C PRO A 125 -4.02 -3.07 5.65
N GLY A 126 -2.72 -3.09 5.28
CA GLY A 126 -1.78 -2.02 5.56
C GLY A 126 -2.10 -0.73 4.80
N SER A 127 -2.38 -0.81 3.50
CA SER A 127 -2.73 0.37 2.68
C SER A 127 -4.10 0.92 3.06
N ILE A 128 -5.07 0.07 3.37
CA ILE A 128 -6.40 0.47 3.87
C ILE A 128 -6.26 1.22 5.21
N ALA A 129 -5.57 0.64 6.20
CA ALA A 129 -5.33 1.30 7.46
C ALA A 129 -4.64 2.66 7.28
N THR A 130 -3.67 2.74 6.38
CA THR A 130 -2.91 3.96 6.11
C THR A 130 -3.79 5.06 5.52
N VAL A 131 -4.63 4.77 4.51
CA VAL A 131 -5.48 5.82 3.92
C VAL A 131 -6.50 6.34 4.92
N ILE A 132 -7.05 5.49 5.80
CA ILE A 132 -7.93 5.91 6.90
C ILE A 132 -7.18 6.84 7.86
N LEU A 133 -5.97 6.46 8.28
CA LEU A 133 -5.15 7.26 9.18
C LEU A 133 -4.75 8.60 8.59
N LEU A 134 -4.36 8.63 7.31
CA LEU A 134 -3.99 9.86 6.61
C LEU A 134 -5.20 10.79 6.41
N ALA A 135 -6.37 10.23 6.05
CA ALA A 135 -7.61 11.00 5.93
C ALA A 135 -8.03 11.61 7.28
N GLY A 136 -7.90 10.84 8.37
CA GLY A 136 -8.20 11.31 9.73
C GLY A 136 -7.24 12.39 10.27
N GLN A 137 -6.01 12.51 9.72
CA GLN A 137 -5.10 13.60 10.09
C GLN A 137 -5.55 14.97 9.55
N LYS A 138 -6.28 14.98 8.44
CA LYS A 138 -6.83 16.18 7.83
C LYS A 138 -8.30 15.93 7.47
N PRO A 139 -9.21 16.08 8.46
CA PRO A 139 -10.62 15.83 8.21
C PRO A 139 -11.21 16.83 7.20
N GLY A 140 -12.21 16.38 6.47
CA GLY A 140 -12.92 17.16 5.45
C GLY A 140 -12.47 16.89 4.01
N LEU A 141 -13.13 17.58 3.08
CA LEU A 141 -12.96 17.32 1.63
C LEU A 141 -11.54 17.64 1.13
N GLU A 142 -10.90 18.65 1.71
CA GLU A 142 -9.52 19.03 1.34
C GLU A 142 -8.53 17.91 1.69
N GLY A 143 -8.60 17.38 2.90
CA GLY A 143 -7.73 16.28 3.34
C GLY A 143 -7.98 15.01 2.54
N PHE A 144 -9.26 14.68 2.29
CA PHE A 144 -9.60 13.57 1.41
C PHE A 144 -9.01 13.75 0.01
N ALA A 145 -9.13 14.92 -0.61
CA ALA A 145 -8.58 15.20 -1.92
C ALA A 145 -7.04 15.08 -1.95
N LEU A 146 -6.34 15.58 -0.91
CA LEU A 146 -4.89 15.44 -0.78
C LEU A 146 -4.46 13.98 -0.69
N VAL A 147 -5.13 13.18 0.15
CA VAL A 147 -4.85 11.75 0.27
C VAL A 147 -5.11 11.04 -1.06
N MET A 148 -6.19 11.34 -1.76
CA MET A 148 -6.49 10.75 -3.07
C MET A 148 -5.49 11.14 -4.14
N CYS A 149 -4.97 12.37 -4.14
CA CYS A 149 -3.88 12.78 -5.02
C CYS A 149 -2.61 11.94 -4.76
N VAL A 150 -2.29 11.67 -3.50
CA VAL A 150 -1.14 10.84 -3.13
C VAL A 150 -1.37 9.39 -3.55
N VAL A 151 -2.54 8.81 -3.28
CA VAL A 151 -2.89 7.45 -3.73
C VAL A 151 -2.76 7.35 -5.25
N PHE A 152 -3.32 8.33 -5.98
CA PHE A 152 -3.22 8.38 -7.44
C PHE A 152 -1.75 8.42 -7.91
N ALA A 153 -0.92 9.27 -7.30
CA ALA A 153 0.50 9.38 -7.65
C ALA A 153 1.25 8.04 -7.43
N VAL A 154 1.01 7.36 -6.29
CA VAL A 154 1.61 6.06 -6.02
C VAL A 154 1.14 5.00 -7.00
N LEU A 155 -0.16 4.97 -7.33
CA LEU A 155 -0.70 4.01 -8.31
C LEU A 155 -0.19 4.28 -9.73
N VAL A 156 0.05 5.54 -10.10
CA VAL A 156 0.70 5.88 -11.39
C VAL A 156 2.13 5.36 -11.42
N VAL A 157 2.90 5.54 -10.36
CA VAL A 157 4.26 4.97 -10.26
C VAL A 157 4.20 3.44 -10.36
N MET A 158 3.30 2.80 -9.62
CA MET A 158 3.10 1.35 -9.69
C MET A 158 2.73 0.89 -11.11
N LEU A 159 1.80 1.58 -11.76
CA LEU A 159 1.36 1.26 -13.11
C LEU A 159 2.51 1.37 -14.11
N THR A 160 3.33 2.42 -14.00
CA THR A 160 4.52 2.57 -14.86
C THR A 160 5.52 1.44 -14.65
N MET A 161 5.72 1.00 -13.41
CA MET A 161 6.58 -0.14 -13.09
C MET A 161 6.02 -1.47 -13.63
N PHE A 162 4.71 -1.70 -13.53
CA PHE A 162 4.05 -2.87 -14.09
C PHE A 162 4.20 -2.92 -15.61
N LEU A 163 3.97 -1.80 -16.30
CA LEU A 163 4.10 -1.72 -17.74
C LEU A 163 5.57 -1.87 -18.22
N ALA A 164 6.52 -1.43 -17.40
CA ALA A 164 7.94 -1.56 -17.65
C ALA A 164 8.57 -2.80 -16.97
N SER A 165 7.77 -3.75 -16.47
CA SER A 165 8.22 -4.84 -15.60
C SER A 165 9.36 -5.68 -16.19
N GLY A 166 9.31 -6.02 -17.47
CA GLY A 166 10.36 -6.80 -18.11
C GLY A 166 11.72 -6.07 -18.20
N LEU A 167 11.71 -4.73 -18.35
CA LEU A 167 12.91 -3.91 -18.33
C LEU A 167 13.43 -3.75 -16.89
N PHE A 168 12.52 -3.55 -15.96
CA PHE A 168 12.81 -3.35 -14.55
C PHE A 168 13.47 -4.60 -13.92
N GLU A 169 12.92 -5.80 -14.20
CA GLU A 169 13.50 -7.05 -13.72
C GLU A 169 14.90 -7.30 -14.28
N ARG A 170 15.13 -6.98 -15.58
CA ARG A 170 16.46 -7.11 -16.20
C ARG A 170 17.48 -6.12 -15.62
N ALA A 171 17.05 -4.90 -15.26
CA ALA A 171 17.95 -3.86 -14.76
C ALA A 171 18.35 -4.06 -13.30
N ILE A 172 17.41 -4.44 -12.43
CA ILE A 172 17.63 -4.52 -10.98
C ILE A 172 17.86 -5.96 -10.51
N GLY A 173 17.20 -6.93 -11.17
CA GLY A 173 17.25 -8.34 -10.80
C GLY A 173 16.59 -8.65 -9.45
N LYS A 174 16.39 -9.93 -9.16
CA LYS A 174 15.74 -10.38 -7.89
C LYS A 174 16.50 -9.91 -6.63
N THR A 175 17.83 -9.96 -6.67
CA THR A 175 18.67 -9.54 -5.54
C THR A 175 18.52 -8.04 -5.26
N GLY A 176 18.53 -7.20 -6.30
CA GLY A 176 18.35 -5.75 -6.15
C GLY A 176 16.96 -5.40 -5.62
N ILE A 177 15.92 -6.06 -6.11
CA ILE A 177 14.55 -5.89 -5.60
C ILE A 177 14.49 -6.24 -4.11
N ASN A 178 15.08 -7.37 -3.69
CA ASN A 178 15.09 -7.77 -2.29
C ASN A 178 15.83 -6.75 -1.40
N VAL A 179 16.98 -6.24 -1.87
CA VAL A 179 17.73 -5.21 -1.12
C VAL A 179 16.89 -3.94 -0.95
N VAL A 180 16.27 -3.44 -2.03
CA VAL A 180 15.42 -2.24 -1.95
C VAL A 180 14.21 -2.47 -1.05
N THR A 181 13.53 -3.60 -1.18
CA THR A 181 12.38 -3.94 -0.32
C THR A 181 12.77 -4.00 1.16
N ARG A 182 13.95 -4.52 1.50
CA ARG A 182 14.46 -4.49 2.89
C ARG A 182 14.74 -3.07 3.39
N LEU A 183 15.36 -2.21 2.56
CA LEU A 183 15.57 -0.81 2.92
C LEU A 183 14.24 -0.07 3.14
N LEU A 184 13.26 -0.29 2.27
CA LEU A 184 11.90 0.24 2.44
C LEU A 184 11.24 -0.33 3.71
N GLY A 185 11.48 -1.59 4.04
CA GLY A 185 11.02 -2.22 5.29
C GLY A 185 11.57 -1.52 6.54
N MET A 186 12.85 -1.11 6.52
CA MET A 186 13.43 -0.33 7.63
C MET A 186 12.75 1.04 7.79
N LEU A 187 12.49 1.73 6.67
CA LEU A 187 11.74 2.98 6.70
C LEU A 187 10.33 2.79 7.23
N LEU A 188 9.65 1.74 6.80
CA LEU A 188 8.31 1.42 7.29
C LEU A 188 8.30 1.09 8.78
N ALA A 189 9.33 0.40 9.29
CA ALA A 189 9.46 0.12 10.73
C ALA A 189 9.56 1.44 11.54
N ALA A 190 10.37 2.39 11.08
CA ALA A 190 10.48 3.69 11.73
C ALA A 190 9.16 4.49 11.67
N LEU A 191 8.50 4.54 10.50
CA LEU A 191 7.20 5.20 10.33
C LEU A 191 6.12 4.55 11.20
N SER A 192 6.11 3.23 11.30
CA SER A 192 5.12 2.50 12.11
C SER A 192 5.25 2.82 13.60
N VAL A 193 6.48 2.92 14.10
CA VAL A 193 6.75 3.36 15.49
C VAL A 193 6.27 4.79 15.69
N GLN A 194 6.50 5.69 14.71
CA GLN A 194 5.98 7.05 14.77
C GLN A 194 4.44 7.08 14.88
N PHE A 195 3.73 6.26 14.08
CA PHE A 195 2.27 6.16 14.19
C PHE A 195 1.80 5.68 15.58
N VAL A 196 2.52 4.73 16.18
CA VAL A 196 2.21 4.26 17.56
C VAL A 196 2.41 5.40 18.56
N LEU A 197 3.54 6.11 18.49
CA LEU A 197 3.85 7.22 19.42
C LEU A 197 2.83 8.36 19.27
N ASP A 198 2.49 8.73 18.03
CA ASP A 198 1.48 9.75 17.76
C ASP A 198 0.09 9.32 18.28
N GLY A 199 -0.28 8.06 18.11
CA GLY A 199 -1.53 7.50 18.63
C GLY A 199 -1.59 7.51 20.17
N LEU A 200 -0.50 7.15 20.84
CA LEU A 200 -0.40 7.21 22.30
C LEU A 200 -0.47 8.64 22.82
N ARG A 201 0.17 9.58 22.12
CA ARG A 201 0.11 11.01 22.45
C ARG A 201 -1.32 11.54 22.32
N ASP A 202 -2.00 11.23 21.21
CA ASP A 202 -3.40 11.63 20.98
C ASP A 202 -4.36 11.02 22.01
N PHE A 203 -4.02 9.87 22.56
CA PHE A 203 -4.79 9.20 23.61
C PHE A 203 -4.54 9.80 25.00
N GLY A 204 -3.52 10.67 25.15
CA GLY A 204 -3.18 11.35 26.39
C GLY A 204 -2.18 10.62 27.29
N PHE A 205 -1.47 9.60 26.79
CA PHE A 205 -0.40 8.90 27.54
C PHE A 205 0.92 9.67 27.60
N ALA A 206 1.13 10.66 26.74
CA ALA A 206 2.34 11.49 26.71
C ALA A 206 1.91 12.96 26.64
N SER A 207 2.11 13.68 27.72
CA SER A 207 1.98 15.14 27.80
C SER A 207 3.30 15.81 27.39
#